data_50aef9f6ba65cc6d0b896f74ef6e9f36
#
_entry.id   50aef9f6ba65cc6d0b896f74ef6e9f36
#
_cell.length_a   1.000
_cell.length_b   1.000
_cell.length_c   1.000
_cell.angle_alpha   90.00
_cell.angle_beta   90.00
_cell.angle_gamma   90.00
#
_symmetry.space_group_name_H-M   'P 1'
#
loop_
_entity.id
_entity.type
_entity.pdbx_description
1 polymer ?
#
loop_
_entity_poly.entity_id
_entity_poly.type
_entity_poly.pdbx_seq_one_letter_code
_entity_poly.pdbx_strand_id
1 'polypeptide(L)'
;MVERKEYLDELIGWKDEQVIKVVTGIRRCGKSTLLAQYQTWLKENGIADAQIVSINFEELEYEELLDYKKLYAYLKERLIPEKNTYIFLDEIQKVADFEKVVDSLYVKPNVDIYITGSNAYTLSGDLATLLTGRYVEIKMLPLSLKEFLTITGMDEENGFAEYLKCGGLPYVARMGRTTAKVETYLEGIYNTVIVKDIEDRQVRRESEPSKRKITDIALLKSIAKYLASVVGSPVSIRSITDYLISSGRKVSPNTVDDYVDALTESFIFYPAERFDIVGKQLLKVNKKFYIVDLGLRNHILPRRNYDFGFTLENVVYFELLRRGYQVMIGKLGSTEVDFVAEKHGEYSYYQVTADMMAQETFDREMRPLTQIRDNYEKVVLTSEHLTVGNYNGIRVKNLTDWLLGKDS
;
A
#
# COMPACT_ATOMS: atom_id res chain seq x y z
N MET A 1 -14.95 -15.31 -6.15
CA MET A 1 -14.33 -14.01 -5.80
C MET A 1 -13.65 -14.26 -4.46
N VAL A 2 -12.38 -13.88 -4.26
CA VAL A 2 -11.74 -14.08 -2.95
C VAL A 2 -12.26 -13.02 -2.00
N GLU A 3 -12.66 -13.45 -0.83
CA GLU A 3 -13.00 -12.59 0.29
C GLU A 3 -11.71 -11.96 0.83
N ARG A 4 -11.68 -10.63 0.91
CA ARG A 4 -10.59 -9.86 1.52
C ARG A 4 -10.85 -9.76 3.03
N LYS A 5 -10.82 -10.93 3.68
CA LYS A 5 -11.35 -11.10 5.04
C LYS A 5 -10.81 -10.08 6.05
N GLU A 6 -9.51 -9.84 6.06
CA GLU A 6 -8.90 -8.91 7.02
C GLU A 6 -9.45 -7.49 6.88
N TYR A 7 -9.60 -7.00 5.64
CA TYR A 7 -10.18 -5.68 5.37
C TYR A 7 -11.70 -5.64 5.58
N LEU A 8 -12.39 -6.75 5.31
CA LEU A 8 -13.81 -6.87 5.57
C LEU A 8 -14.10 -6.85 7.07
N ASP A 9 -13.33 -7.61 7.86
CA ASP A 9 -13.43 -7.62 9.33
C ASP A 9 -13.13 -6.23 9.91
N GLU A 10 -12.20 -5.49 9.33
CA GLU A 10 -11.90 -4.11 9.72
C GLU A 10 -13.08 -3.17 9.44
N LEU A 11 -13.71 -3.25 8.25
CA LEU A 11 -14.93 -2.48 7.94
C LEU A 11 -16.08 -2.84 8.87
N ILE A 12 -16.25 -4.13 9.21
CA ILE A 12 -17.26 -4.62 10.15
C ILE A 12 -17.01 -4.04 11.55
N GLY A 13 -15.76 -3.99 11.98
CA GLY A 13 -15.37 -3.42 13.28
C GLY A 13 -15.70 -1.94 13.43
N TRP A 14 -15.73 -1.19 12.32
CA TRP A 14 -16.09 0.22 12.29
C TRP A 14 -17.58 0.49 11.96
N LYS A 15 -18.39 -0.56 11.80
CA LYS A 15 -19.82 -0.40 11.49
C LYS A 15 -20.53 0.40 12.58
N ASP A 16 -21.37 1.35 12.16
CA ASP A 16 -22.18 2.22 13.01
C ASP A 16 -21.36 3.17 13.92
N GLU A 17 -20.03 3.15 13.83
CA GLU A 17 -19.20 4.16 14.51
C GLU A 17 -19.25 5.48 13.75
N GLN A 18 -19.35 6.60 14.49
CA GLN A 18 -19.43 7.95 13.92
C GLN A 18 -18.05 8.44 13.44
N VAL A 19 -17.48 7.71 12.48
CA VAL A 19 -16.26 8.07 11.75
C VAL A 19 -16.46 7.77 10.27
N ILE A 20 -15.81 8.52 9.40
CA ILE A 20 -15.82 8.27 7.96
C ILE A 20 -14.82 7.16 7.65
N LYS A 21 -15.25 6.09 6.99
CA LYS A 21 -14.39 4.97 6.59
C LYS A 21 -13.84 5.24 5.21
N VAL A 22 -12.52 5.38 5.13
CA VAL A 22 -11.81 5.76 3.91
C VAL A 22 -10.95 4.59 3.46
N VAL A 23 -11.32 3.94 2.35
CA VAL A 23 -10.54 2.84 1.78
C VAL A 23 -9.59 3.38 0.71
N THR A 24 -8.28 3.32 0.99
CA THR A 24 -7.23 3.79 0.10
C THR A 24 -6.43 2.62 -0.48
N GLY A 25 -5.61 2.89 -1.48
CA GLY A 25 -4.69 1.92 -2.07
C GLY A 25 -4.57 2.08 -3.57
N ILE A 26 -3.54 1.44 -4.13
CA ILE A 26 -3.23 1.52 -5.55
C ILE A 26 -4.46 1.18 -6.43
N ARG A 27 -4.55 1.80 -7.60
CA ARG A 27 -5.57 1.46 -8.59
C ARG A 27 -5.57 -0.05 -8.89
N ARG A 28 -6.77 -0.66 -8.99
CA ARG A 28 -6.97 -2.10 -9.26
C ARG A 28 -6.58 -3.06 -8.13
N CYS A 29 -6.30 -2.60 -6.90
CA CYS A 29 -6.07 -3.49 -5.76
C CYS A 29 -7.36 -4.14 -5.20
N GLY A 30 -8.56 -3.68 -5.63
CA GLY A 30 -9.85 -4.30 -5.29
C GLY A 30 -10.74 -3.50 -4.34
N LYS A 31 -10.54 -2.18 -4.18
CA LYS A 31 -11.34 -1.31 -3.29
C LYS A 31 -12.85 -1.42 -3.53
N SER A 32 -13.29 -1.21 -4.78
CA SER A 32 -14.71 -1.33 -5.16
C SER A 32 -15.28 -2.72 -4.88
N THR A 33 -14.44 -3.76 -5.06
CA THR A 33 -14.83 -5.15 -4.74
C THR A 33 -15.02 -5.34 -3.24
N LEU A 34 -14.16 -4.76 -2.41
CA LEU A 34 -14.28 -4.81 -0.95
C LEU A 34 -15.58 -4.12 -0.49
N LEU A 35 -15.89 -2.93 -1.04
CA LEU A 35 -17.14 -2.25 -0.72
C LEU A 35 -18.36 -3.10 -1.12
N ALA A 36 -18.33 -3.75 -2.29
CA ALA A 36 -19.41 -4.63 -2.73
C ALA A 36 -19.56 -5.87 -1.80
N GLN A 37 -18.45 -6.45 -1.34
CA GLN A 37 -18.47 -7.56 -0.36
C GLN A 37 -19.09 -7.10 0.97
N TYR A 38 -18.72 -5.91 1.42
CA TYR A 38 -19.27 -5.36 2.65
C TYR A 38 -20.77 -5.02 2.54
N GLN A 39 -21.21 -4.48 1.41
CA GLN A 39 -22.65 -4.28 1.14
C GLN A 39 -23.43 -5.59 1.16
N THR A 40 -22.86 -6.66 0.59
CA THR A 40 -23.45 -8.00 0.64
C THR A 40 -23.57 -8.48 2.10
N TRP A 41 -22.49 -8.34 2.85
CA TRP A 41 -22.48 -8.70 4.29
C TRP A 41 -23.55 -7.90 5.08
N LEU A 42 -23.70 -6.60 4.84
CA LEU A 42 -24.74 -5.77 5.48
C LEU A 42 -26.14 -6.34 5.22
N LYS A 43 -26.46 -6.70 3.97
CA LYS A 43 -27.74 -7.29 3.59
C LYS A 43 -27.99 -8.63 4.28
N GLU A 44 -26.99 -9.49 4.31
CA GLU A 44 -27.03 -10.80 5.00
C GLU A 44 -27.19 -10.65 6.51
N ASN A 45 -26.78 -9.50 7.08
CA ASN A 45 -26.93 -9.16 8.49
C ASN A 45 -28.12 -8.23 8.80
N GLY A 46 -29.15 -8.23 7.94
CA GLY A 46 -30.46 -7.64 8.22
C GLY A 46 -30.61 -6.17 7.84
N ILE A 47 -29.65 -5.58 7.12
CA ILE A 47 -29.78 -4.22 6.58
C ILE A 47 -30.58 -4.28 5.28
N ALA A 48 -31.68 -3.54 5.22
CA ALA A 48 -32.53 -3.49 4.03
C ALA A 48 -31.84 -2.74 2.87
N ASP A 49 -32.12 -3.15 1.63
CA ASP A 49 -31.56 -2.51 0.43
C ASP A 49 -31.79 -0.98 0.39
N ALA A 50 -32.94 -0.53 0.86
CA ALA A 50 -33.27 0.89 0.95
C ALA A 50 -32.35 1.69 1.90
N GLN A 51 -31.65 1.04 2.82
CA GLN A 51 -30.68 1.66 3.72
C GLN A 51 -29.28 1.78 3.11
N ILE A 52 -29.05 1.21 1.94
CA ILE A 52 -27.75 1.19 1.27
C ILE A 52 -27.82 2.10 0.04
N VAL A 53 -27.02 3.16 0.05
CA VAL A 53 -26.84 4.06 -1.10
C VAL A 53 -25.42 3.88 -1.62
N SER A 54 -25.28 3.39 -2.83
CA SER A 54 -23.97 3.12 -3.46
C SER A 54 -23.84 3.85 -4.77
N ILE A 55 -22.79 4.64 -4.92
CA ILE A 55 -22.48 5.42 -6.13
C ILE A 55 -21.02 5.14 -6.51
N ASN A 56 -20.83 4.73 -7.77
CA ASN A 56 -19.50 4.64 -8.37
C ASN A 56 -19.36 5.78 -9.40
N PHE A 57 -18.51 6.75 -9.10
CA PHE A 57 -18.29 7.90 -9.97
C PHE A 57 -17.51 7.59 -11.26
N GLU A 58 -17.16 6.33 -11.53
CA GLU A 58 -16.69 5.89 -12.84
C GLU A 58 -17.85 5.59 -13.80
N GLU A 59 -19.08 5.45 -13.31
CA GLU A 59 -20.26 5.15 -14.10
C GLU A 59 -20.93 6.44 -14.62
N LEU A 60 -21.25 6.46 -15.92
CA LEU A 60 -21.87 7.63 -16.58
C LEU A 60 -23.26 7.97 -16.01
N GLU A 61 -23.95 7.01 -15.42
CA GLU A 61 -25.24 7.20 -14.76
C GLU A 61 -25.19 8.29 -13.67
N TYR A 62 -24.02 8.48 -13.08
CA TYR A 62 -23.80 9.44 -12.00
C TYR A 62 -23.06 10.70 -12.44
N GLU A 63 -22.90 10.96 -13.74
CA GLU A 63 -22.19 12.13 -14.27
C GLU A 63 -22.76 13.45 -13.72
N GLU A 64 -24.07 13.56 -13.58
CA GLU A 64 -24.69 14.75 -13.00
C GLU A 64 -24.36 14.97 -11.52
N LEU A 65 -24.02 13.89 -10.79
CA LEU A 65 -23.65 13.93 -9.39
C LEU A 65 -22.18 14.32 -9.16
N LEU A 66 -21.40 14.59 -10.20
CA LEU A 66 -20.07 15.19 -10.08
C LEU A 66 -20.12 16.63 -9.55
N ASP A 67 -21.29 17.28 -9.60
CA ASP A 67 -21.56 18.51 -8.87
C ASP A 67 -21.90 18.19 -7.41
N TYR A 68 -21.11 18.71 -6.46
CA TYR A 68 -21.26 18.38 -5.05
C TYR A 68 -22.63 18.79 -4.45
N LYS A 69 -23.28 19.85 -4.99
CA LYS A 69 -24.61 20.29 -4.52
C LYS A 69 -25.69 19.31 -4.97
N LYS A 70 -25.60 18.84 -6.22
CA LYS A 70 -26.51 17.81 -6.74
C LYS A 70 -26.30 16.50 -5.98
N LEU A 71 -25.06 16.11 -5.74
CA LEU A 71 -24.72 14.93 -4.94
C LEU A 71 -25.33 15.02 -3.54
N TYR A 72 -25.13 16.16 -2.86
CA TYR A 72 -25.71 16.34 -1.52
C TYR A 72 -27.24 16.25 -1.52
N ALA A 73 -27.91 16.89 -2.47
CA ALA A 73 -29.37 16.82 -2.62
C ALA A 73 -29.84 15.38 -2.83
N TYR A 74 -29.19 14.66 -3.77
CA TYR A 74 -29.49 13.26 -4.07
C TYR A 74 -29.35 12.34 -2.85
N LEU A 75 -28.27 12.48 -2.08
CA LEU A 75 -28.04 11.69 -0.88
C LEU A 75 -29.03 12.06 0.23
N LYS A 76 -29.30 13.35 0.42
CA LYS A 76 -30.24 13.83 1.45
C LYS A 76 -31.66 13.26 1.28
N GLU A 77 -32.14 13.14 0.03
CA GLU A 77 -33.46 12.58 -0.26
C GLU A 77 -33.57 11.07 0.04
N ARG A 78 -32.43 10.37 0.13
CA ARG A 78 -32.35 8.91 0.37
C ARG A 78 -32.06 8.55 1.82
N LEU A 79 -31.89 9.54 2.69
CA LEU A 79 -31.72 9.28 4.11
C LEU A 79 -33.04 8.78 4.71
N ILE A 80 -32.97 7.67 5.43
CA ILE A 80 -34.13 7.06 6.07
C ILE A 80 -34.26 7.61 7.50
N PRO A 81 -35.37 8.22 7.87
CA PRO A 81 -35.62 8.63 9.24
C PRO A 81 -35.53 7.42 10.20
N GLU A 82 -34.92 7.63 11.37
CA GLU A 82 -34.84 6.65 12.48
C GLU A 82 -34.09 5.34 12.17
N LYS A 83 -33.43 5.24 11.00
CA LYS A 83 -32.57 4.10 10.63
C LYS A 83 -31.24 4.59 10.09
N ASN A 84 -30.18 3.80 10.30
CA ASN A 84 -28.90 4.09 9.70
C ASN A 84 -28.97 3.93 8.18
N THR A 85 -28.47 4.92 7.47
CA THR A 85 -28.25 4.89 6.02
C THR A 85 -26.75 4.72 5.75
N TYR A 86 -26.39 3.65 5.06
CA TYR A 86 -25.01 3.31 4.70
C TYR A 86 -24.70 3.88 3.33
N ILE A 87 -23.82 4.86 3.26
CA ILE A 87 -23.48 5.59 2.04
C ILE A 87 -22.09 5.14 1.54
N PHE A 88 -22.05 4.60 0.32
CA PHE A 88 -20.84 4.15 -0.36
C PHE A 88 -20.56 5.05 -1.56
N LEU A 89 -19.42 5.76 -1.52
CA LEU A 89 -18.99 6.68 -2.58
C LEU A 89 -17.65 6.20 -3.14
N ASP A 90 -17.71 5.46 -4.23
CA ASP A 90 -16.54 4.89 -4.88
C ASP A 90 -15.91 5.88 -5.87
N GLU A 91 -14.58 6.05 -5.79
CA GLU A 91 -13.78 7.03 -6.54
C GLU A 91 -14.28 8.48 -6.36
N ILE A 92 -14.60 8.84 -5.09
CA ILE A 92 -15.20 10.13 -4.70
C ILE A 92 -14.38 11.34 -5.14
N GLN A 93 -13.09 11.19 -5.34
CA GLN A 93 -12.22 12.26 -5.80
C GLN A 93 -12.59 12.82 -7.18
N LYS A 94 -13.47 12.19 -7.93
CA LYS A 94 -14.01 12.75 -9.18
C LYS A 94 -15.00 13.90 -8.95
N VAL A 95 -15.59 13.98 -7.77
CA VAL A 95 -16.49 15.06 -7.37
C VAL A 95 -15.66 16.22 -6.83
N ALA A 96 -15.76 17.39 -7.45
CA ALA A 96 -15.12 18.59 -6.92
C ALA A 96 -15.78 19.00 -5.59
N ASP A 97 -14.99 19.45 -4.62
CA ASP A 97 -15.48 19.89 -3.29
C ASP A 97 -16.28 18.79 -2.53
N PHE A 98 -16.02 17.50 -2.79
CA PHE A 98 -16.76 16.38 -2.17
C PHE A 98 -16.67 16.38 -0.64
N GLU A 99 -15.59 16.91 -0.07
CA GLU A 99 -15.40 17.05 1.38
C GLU A 99 -16.54 17.83 2.04
N LYS A 100 -17.11 18.83 1.36
CA LYS A 100 -18.27 19.60 1.86
C LYS A 100 -19.52 18.71 1.99
N VAL A 101 -19.67 17.74 1.10
CA VAL A 101 -20.77 16.76 1.14
C VAL A 101 -20.56 15.80 2.30
N VAL A 102 -19.37 15.22 2.39
CA VAL A 102 -19.00 14.24 3.41
C VAL A 102 -19.11 14.84 4.81
N ASP A 103 -18.58 16.05 5.04
CA ASP A 103 -18.69 16.78 6.30
C ASP A 103 -20.15 17.09 6.67
N SER A 104 -20.96 17.51 5.69
CA SER A 104 -22.38 17.82 5.93
C SER A 104 -23.22 16.58 6.26
N LEU A 105 -22.83 15.42 5.75
CA LEU A 105 -23.46 14.15 6.08
C LEU A 105 -22.97 13.58 7.42
N TYR A 106 -21.70 13.75 7.73
CA TYR A 106 -21.09 13.27 8.96
C TYR A 106 -21.77 13.79 10.23
N VAL A 107 -22.26 15.02 10.21
CA VAL A 107 -22.98 15.60 11.38
C VAL A 107 -24.37 15.01 11.61
N LYS A 108 -24.84 14.11 10.76
CA LYS A 108 -26.12 13.44 10.88
C LYS A 108 -25.97 12.13 11.67
N PRO A 109 -26.76 11.88 12.72
CA PRO A 109 -26.55 10.75 13.63
C PRO A 109 -26.88 9.38 13.02
N ASN A 110 -27.64 9.35 11.92
CA ASN A 110 -28.10 8.12 11.26
C ASN A 110 -27.44 7.89 9.90
N VAL A 111 -26.21 8.35 9.71
CA VAL A 111 -25.46 8.21 8.46
C VAL A 111 -24.13 7.55 8.74
N ASP A 112 -23.86 6.47 8.01
CA ASP A 112 -22.58 5.76 8.04
C ASP A 112 -21.92 5.86 6.66
N ILE A 113 -20.71 6.43 6.59
CA ILE A 113 -20.08 6.88 5.34
C ILE A 113 -18.83 6.05 5.04
N TYR A 114 -18.79 5.51 3.83
CA TYR A 114 -17.68 4.73 3.25
C TYR A 114 -17.27 5.36 1.93
N ILE A 115 -16.03 5.77 1.83
CA ILE A 115 -15.49 6.38 0.62
C ILE A 115 -14.26 5.65 0.13
N THR A 116 -14.02 5.64 -1.18
CA THR A 116 -12.76 5.16 -1.74
C THR A 116 -12.05 6.22 -2.54
N GLY A 117 -10.73 6.07 -2.65
CA GLY A 117 -9.91 6.83 -3.55
C GLY A 117 -8.63 6.07 -3.92
N SER A 118 -8.21 6.22 -5.17
CA SER A 118 -6.99 5.59 -5.69
C SER A 118 -5.73 6.43 -5.50
N ASN A 119 -5.82 7.57 -4.82
CA ASN A 119 -4.72 8.49 -4.61
C ASN A 119 -4.66 8.94 -3.14
N ALA A 120 -3.49 8.75 -2.50
CA ALA A 120 -3.27 9.16 -1.11
C ALA A 120 -3.39 10.66 -0.90
N TYR A 121 -3.11 11.48 -1.92
CA TYR A 121 -3.23 12.92 -1.84
C TYR A 121 -4.65 13.40 -1.53
N THR A 122 -5.65 12.75 -2.14
CA THR A 122 -7.06 13.08 -1.89
C THR A 122 -7.47 12.79 -0.43
N LEU A 123 -6.68 11.96 0.28
CA LEU A 123 -7.06 11.41 1.56
C LEU A 123 -6.04 11.71 2.69
N SER A 124 -4.78 12.07 2.38
CA SER A 124 -3.74 12.28 3.39
C SER A 124 -3.34 13.75 3.65
N GLY A 125 -3.49 14.63 2.67
CA GLY A 125 -3.10 16.04 2.81
C GLY A 125 -4.29 16.94 3.17
N ASP A 126 -5.27 17.00 2.29
CA ASP A 126 -6.41 17.91 2.42
C ASP A 126 -7.54 17.31 3.25
N LEU A 127 -7.79 15.98 3.17
CA LEU A 127 -8.77 15.33 4.03
C LEU A 127 -8.34 15.30 5.50
N ALA A 128 -7.05 15.11 5.79
CA ALA A 128 -6.58 15.24 7.17
C ALA A 128 -6.81 16.67 7.72
N THR A 129 -6.73 17.68 6.86
CA THR A 129 -7.00 19.07 7.21
C THR A 129 -8.51 19.39 7.20
N LEU A 130 -9.25 18.84 6.25
CA LEU A 130 -10.68 19.13 6.03
C LEU A 130 -11.59 18.24 6.89
N LEU A 131 -11.28 16.96 7.05
CA LEU A 131 -12.03 16.03 7.90
C LEU A 131 -11.48 15.90 9.33
N THR A 132 -10.50 16.71 9.71
CA THR A 132 -9.92 16.89 11.05
C THR A 132 -10.25 15.81 12.09
N GLY A 133 -9.61 14.62 11.96
CA GLY A 133 -9.76 13.55 12.94
C GLY A 133 -11.10 12.80 12.93
N ARG A 134 -11.94 13.00 11.88
CA ARG A 134 -13.27 12.39 11.74
C ARG A 134 -13.28 11.16 10.84
N TYR A 135 -12.13 10.62 10.46
CA TYR A 135 -12.05 9.46 9.58
C TYR A 135 -11.06 8.40 10.09
N VAL A 136 -11.26 7.19 9.63
CA VAL A 136 -10.30 6.09 9.72
C VAL A 136 -9.89 5.67 8.33
N GLU A 137 -8.60 5.42 8.14
CA GLU A 137 -8.06 5.02 6.84
C GLU A 137 -7.75 3.53 6.82
N ILE A 138 -8.37 2.80 5.89
CA ILE A 138 -8.15 1.38 5.63
C ILE A 138 -7.26 1.28 4.39
N LYS A 139 -5.97 1.00 4.60
CA LYS A 139 -4.95 0.95 3.53
C LYS A 139 -4.95 -0.41 2.85
N MET A 140 -5.65 -0.51 1.73
CA MET A 140 -5.78 -1.76 0.99
C MET A 140 -4.57 -2.01 0.08
N LEU A 141 -3.86 -3.10 0.33
CA LEU A 141 -2.73 -3.58 -0.46
C LEU A 141 -3.18 -4.57 -1.55
N PRO A 142 -2.36 -4.84 -2.59
CA PRO A 142 -2.55 -6.01 -3.46
C PRO A 142 -2.70 -7.30 -2.65
N LEU A 143 -3.05 -8.41 -3.28
CA LEU A 143 -3.24 -9.69 -2.61
C LEU A 143 -1.99 -10.10 -1.80
N SER A 144 -2.22 -10.67 -0.62
CA SER A 144 -1.19 -11.45 0.08
C SER A 144 -0.87 -12.74 -0.67
N LEU A 145 0.24 -13.39 -0.34
CA LEU A 145 0.53 -14.72 -0.89
C LEU A 145 -0.61 -15.72 -0.62
N LYS A 146 -1.16 -15.72 0.59
CA LYS A 146 -2.29 -16.57 0.98
C LYS A 146 -3.53 -16.35 0.10
N GLU A 147 -3.89 -15.10 -0.13
CA GLU A 147 -5.01 -14.72 -1.00
C GLU A 147 -4.73 -15.09 -2.47
N PHE A 148 -3.48 -14.88 -2.92
CA PHE A 148 -3.04 -15.24 -4.26
C PHE A 148 -3.15 -16.76 -4.50
N LEU A 149 -2.67 -17.58 -3.58
CA LEU A 149 -2.79 -19.05 -3.66
C LEU A 149 -4.25 -19.50 -3.65
N THR A 150 -5.09 -18.87 -2.83
CA THR A 150 -6.54 -19.15 -2.78
C THR A 150 -7.22 -18.90 -4.13
N ILE A 151 -6.85 -17.83 -4.84
CA ILE A 151 -7.41 -17.50 -6.16
C ILE A 151 -6.88 -18.44 -7.24
N THR A 152 -5.58 -18.73 -7.19
CA THR A 152 -4.90 -19.45 -8.27
C THR A 152 -5.02 -20.95 -8.15
N GLY A 153 -5.27 -21.49 -6.95
CA GLY A 153 -5.28 -22.91 -6.63
C GLY A 153 -3.90 -23.57 -6.82
N MET A 154 -2.81 -22.79 -6.82
CA MET A 154 -1.45 -23.32 -6.94
C MET A 154 -0.99 -23.90 -5.61
N ASP A 155 -0.06 -24.86 -5.68
CA ASP A 155 0.75 -25.27 -4.55
C ASP A 155 1.65 -24.12 -4.09
N GLU A 156 2.19 -24.22 -2.88
CA GLU A 156 2.90 -23.12 -2.22
C GLU A 156 4.19 -22.74 -2.92
N GLU A 157 4.98 -23.70 -3.36
CA GLU A 157 6.28 -23.47 -3.98
C GLU A 157 6.14 -22.79 -5.35
N ASN A 158 5.34 -23.38 -6.24
CA ASN A 158 5.08 -22.82 -7.56
C ASN A 158 4.31 -21.50 -7.47
N GLY A 159 3.37 -21.41 -6.53
CA GLY A 159 2.58 -20.21 -6.29
C GLY A 159 3.40 -19.05 -5.74
N PHE A 160 4.35 -19.31 -4.83
CA PHE A 160 5.26 -18.27 -4.35
C PHE A 160 6.19 -17.78 -5.47
N ALA A 161 6.77 -18.67 -6.25
CA ALA A 161 7.58 -18.30 -7.41
C ALA A 161 6.80 -17.43 -8.41
N GLU A 162 5.55 -17.80 -8.70
CA GLU A 162 4.69 -17.01 -9.61
C GLU A 162 4.26 -15.69 -8.99
N TYR A 163 4.00 -15.63 -7.68
CA TYR A 163 3.70 -14.40 -6.95
C TYR A 163 4.86 -13.39 -7.02
N LEU A 164 6.11 -13.85 -6.84
CA LEU A 164 7.29 -13.00 -6.98
C LEU A 164 7.47 -12.49 -8.41
N LYS A 165 7.02 -13.25 -9.41
CA LYS A 165 7.13 -12.89 -10.82
C LYS A 165 6.02 -11.94 -11.29
N CYS A 166 4.76 -12.25 -10.96
CA CYS A 166 3.57 -11.58 -11.49
C CYS A 166 2.98 -10.53 -10.55
N GLY A 167 3.36 -10.54 -9.27
CA GLY A 167 2.80 -9.68 -8.24
C GLY A 167 1.45 -10.15 -7.70
N GLY A 168 0.84 -9.33 -6.88
CA GLY A 168 -0.41 -9.60 -6.15
C GLY A 168 -1.62 -8.80 -6.65
N LEU A 169 -1.59 -8.17 -7.83
CA LEU A 169 -2.78 -7.48 -8.34
C LEU A 169 -3.90 -8.48 -8.63
N PRO A 170 -5.15 -8.28 -8.11
CA PRO A 170 -6.20 -9.30 -8.14
C PRO A 170 -6.58 -9.82 -9.53
N TYR A 171 -6.55 -8.95 -10.54
CA TYR A 171 -6.87 -9.37 -11.91
C TYR A 171 -5.77 -10.22 -12.51
N VAL A 172 -4.49 -9.97 -12.19
CA VAL A 172 -3.35 -10.80 -12.61
C VAL A 172 -3.48 -12.24 -12.10
N ALA A 173 -3.89 -12.40 -10.85
CA ALA A 173 -4.13 -13.73 -10.26
C ALA A 173 -5.26 -14.53 -10.97
N ARG A 174 -6.21 -13.84 -11.62
CA ARG A 174 -7.37 -14.45 -12.32
C ARG A 174 -7.13 -14.69 -13.81
N MET A 175 -6.25 -13.90 -14.45
CA MET A 175 -6.07 -14.03 -15.89
C MET A 175 -5.28 -15.30 -16.23
N GLY A 176 -5.60 -15.90 -17.40
CA GLY A 176 -4.82 -17.01 -17.93
C GLY A 176 -3.34 -16.60 -18.12
N ARG A 177 -2.45 -17.37 -17.55
CA ARG A 177 -1.04 -17.05 -17.24
C ARG A 177 -0.10 -17.03 -18.45
N THR A 178 -0.49 -16.47 -19.57
CA THR A 178 0.50 -16.17 -20.62
C THR A 178 1.25 -14.89 -20.22
N THR A 179 2.56 -14.99 -20.12
CA THR A 179 3.45 -13.88 -19.76
C THR A 179 3.13 -12.59 -20.54
N ALA A 180 2.84 -12.71 -21.86
CA ALA A 180 2.48 -11.56 -22.70
C ALA A 180 1.19 -10.84 -22.25
N LYS A 181 0.15 -11.56 -21.82
CA LYS A 181 -1.10 -10.94 -21.33
C LYS A 181 -0.87 -10.18 -20.03
N VAL A 182 -0.10 -10.77 -19.12
CA VAL A 182 0.25 -10.13 -17.84
C VAL A 182 1.05 -8.85 -18.08
N GLU A 183 2.06 -8.91 -18.95
CA GLU A 183 2.88 -7.73 -19.32
C GLU A 183 2.03 -6.62 -19.91
N THR A 184 1.16 -6.91 -20.87
CA THR A 184 0.25 -5.90 -21.48
C THR A 184 -0.68 -5.28 -20.44
N TYR A 185 -1.21 -6.09 -19.51
CA TYR A 185 -2.08 -5.59 -18.46
C TYR A 185 -1.33 -4.68 -17.47
N LEU A 186 -0.14 -5.09 -17.04
CA LEU A 186 0.70 -4.30 -16.14
C LEU A 186 1.17 -2.99 -16.79
N GLU A 187 1.47 -3.00 -18.10
CA GLU A 187 1.75 -1.80 -18.87
C GLU A 187 0.57 -0.82 -18.85
N GLY A 188 -0.65 -1.33 -19.05
CA GLY A 188 -1.86 -0.51 -18.96
C GLY A 188 -2.06 0.11 -17.58
N ILE A 189 -1.83 -0.65 -16.50
CA ILE A 189 -1.90 -0.13 -15.13
C ILE A 189 -0.82 0.92 -14.89
N TYR A 190 0.44 0.59 -15.19
CA TYR A 190 1.56 1.50 -14.98
C TYR A 190 1.34 2.83 -15.70
N ASN A 191 0.95 2.80 -16.97
CA ASN A 191 0.66 4.01 -17.72
C ASN A 191 -0.54 4.78 -17.13
N THR A 192 -1.59 4.09 -16.68
CA THR A 192 -2.75 4.76 -16.07
C THR A 192 -2.38 5.43 -14.74
N VAL A 193 -1.66 4.73 -13.86
CA VAL A 193 -1.28 5.28 -12.56
C VAL A 193 -0.25 6.41 -12.72
N ILE A 194 0.78 6.20 -13.54
CA ILE A 194 1.85 7.20 -13.74
C ILE A 194 1.36 8.44 -14.50
N VAL A 195 0.48 8.27 -15.49
CA VAL A 195 0.08 9.40 -16.34
C VAL A 195 -1.22 10.00 -15.82
N LYS A 196 -2.29 9.21 -15.75
CA LYS A 196 -3.62 9.74 -15.49
C LYS A 196 -3.82 10.17 -14.03
N ASP A 197 -3.47 9.32 -13.06
CA ASP A 197 -3.69 9.64 -11.64
C ASP A 197 -2.81 10.82 -11.18
N ILE A 198 -1.65 11.00 -11.81
CA ILE A 198 -0.76 12.12 -11.55
C ILE A 198 -1.19 13.39 -12.29
N GLU A 199 -1.71 13.30 -13.52
CA GLU A 199 -2.30 14.42 -14.24
C GLU A 199 -3.58 14.93 -13.56
N ASP A 200 -4.50 14.06 -13.19
CA ASP A 200 -5.73 14.40 -12.48
C ASP A 200 -5.45 15.13 -11.16
N ARG A 201 -4.34 14.78 -10.51
CA ARG A 201 -3.83 15.47 -9.33
C ARG A 201 -3.40 16.90 -9.61
N GLN A 202 -2.79 17.15 -10.76
CA GLN A 202 -2.29 18.50 -11.12
C GLN A 202 -3.42 19.49 -11.37
N VAL A 203 -4.49 19.04 -12.04
CA VAL A 203 -5.66 19.86 -12.33
C VAL A 203 -6.30 20.41 -11.03
N ARG A 204 -6.27 19.59 -9.96
CA ARG A 204 -6.83 19.97 -8.65
C ARG A 204 -5.91 20.86 -7.82
N ARG A 205 -4.59 20.73 -7.95
CA ARG A 205 -3.58 21.56 -7.27
C ARG A 205 -3.46 22.98 -7.86
N GLU A 206 -4.24 23.35 -8.85
CA GLU A 206 -4.24 24.72 -9.36
C GLU A 206 -4.61 25.76 -8.29
N SER A 207 -5.22 25.33 -7.19
CA SER A 207 -5.52 26.14 -6.01
C SER A 207 -4.35 26.26 -5.00
N GLU A 208 -3.27 25.46 -5.13
CA GLU A 208 -2.10 25.52 -4.22
C GLU A 208 -0.83 26.05 -4.93
N PRO A 209 -0.47 27.33 -4.77
CA PRO A 209 0.68 27.95 -5.45
C PRO A 209 2.06 27.40 -5.05
N SER A 210 2.16 26.64 -3.95
CA SER A 210 3.44 26.26 -3.34
C SER A 210 4.09 24.99 -3.91
N LYS A 211 3.36 24.14 -4.64
CA LYS A 211 3.89 22.88 -5.21
C LYS A 211 3.95 22.94 -6.73
N ARG A 212 5.09 22.54 -7.30
CA ARG A 212 5.33 22.56 -8.75
C ARG A 212 4.48 21.52 -9.48
N LYS A 213 4.03 21.88 -10.68
CA LYS A 213 3.32 20.95 -11.59
C LYS A 213 4.28 19.89 -12.11
N ILE A 214 3.83 18.62 -12.12
CA ILE A 214 4.55 17.52 -12.76
C ILE A 214 4.20 17.55 -14.25
N THR A 215 5.06 18.09 -15.07
CA THR A 215 4.85 18.26 -16.50
C THR A 215 5.69 17.34 -17.36
N ASP A 216 6.79 16.80 -16.83
CA ASP A 216 7.69 15.90 -17.54
C ASP A 216 7.43 14.43 -17.16
N ILE A 217 6.53 13.78 -17.90
CA ILE A 217 6.21 12.35 -17.72
C ILE A 217 7.44 11.46 -17.96
N ALA A 218 8.35 11.86 -18.84
CA ALA A 218 9.58 11.09 -19.11
C ALA A 218 10.53 11.16 -17.90
N LEU A 219 10.61 12.30 -17.21
CA LEU A 219 11.34 12.43 -15.95
C LEU A 219 10.71 11.55 -14.87
N LEU A 220 9.38 11.59 -14.71
CA LEU A 220 8.64 10.77 -13.76
C LEU A 220 8.92 9.27 -13.97
N LYS A 221 8.82 8.79 -15.21
CA LYS A 221 9.15 7.39 -15.56
C LYS A 221 10.61 7.06 -15.26
N SER A 222 11.55 8.01 -15.45
CA SER A 222 12.96 7.80 -15.13
C SER A 222 13.20 7.66 -13.62
N ILE A 223 12.53 8.48 -12.82
CA ILE A 223 12.57 8.39 -11.34
C ILE A 223 11.94 7.08 -10.86
N ALA A 224 10.78 6.72 -11.39
CA ALA A 224 10.12 5.45 -11.05
C ALA A 224 11.01 4.24 -11.37
N LYS A 225 11.68 4.27 -12.53
CA LYS A 225 12.64 3.22 -12.94
C LYS A 225 13.85 3.15 -12.01
N TYR A 226 14.39 4.31 -11.61
CA TYR A 226 15.48 4.36 -10.65
C TYR A 226 15.05 3.77 -9.31
N LEU A 227 13.94 4.21 -8.73
CA LEU A 227 13.42 3.70 -7.45
C LEU A 227 13.14 2.18 -7.51
N ALA A 228 12.55 1.69 -8.61
CA ALA A 228 12.33 0.26 -8.81
C ALA A 228 13.65 -0.54 -8.83
N SER A 229 14.75 0.04 -9.37
CA SER A 229 16.05 -0.61 -9.45
C SER A 229 16.80 -0.67 -8.12
N VAL A 230 16.47 0.21 -7.19
CA VAL A 230 17.14 0.34 -5.88
C VAL A 230 16.19 -0.01 -4.70
N VAL A 231 15.12 -0.76 -4.99
CA VAL A 231 14.21 -1.27 -3.94
C VAL A 231 15.00 -1.94 -2.83
N GLY A 232 14.69 -1.62 -1.57
CA GLY A 232 15.39 -2.15 -0.41
C GLY A 232 16.76 -1.51 -0.12
N SER A 233 17.26 -0.63 -0.98
CA SER A 233 18.52 0.09 -0.74
C SER A 233 18.28 1.50 -0.19
N PRO A 234 19.18 2.04 0.65
CA PRO A 234 19.08 3.42 1.12
C PRO A 234 19.18 4.43 -0.02
N VAL A 235 18.22 5.34 -0.10
CA VAL A 235 18.13 6.36 -1.15
C VAL A 235 17.95 7.75 -0.56
N SER A 236 18.59 8.75 -1.16
CA SER A 236 18.35 10.17 -0.88
C SER A 236 17.90 10.89 -2.16
N ILE A 237 17.19 12.00 -2.01
CA ILE A 237 16.80 12.86 -3.14
C ILE A 237 18.04 13.31 -3.92
N ARG A 238 19.15 13.57 -3.20
CA ARG A 238 20.41 13.93 -3.83
C ARG A 238 20.97 12.80 -4.74
N SER A 239 20.95 11.55 -4.25
CA SER A 239 21.46 10.42 -5.06
C SER A 239 20.61 10.18 -6.33
N ILE A 240 19.29 10.40 -6.26
CA ILE A 240 18.41 10.36 -7.43
C ILE A 240 18.77 11.49 -8.39
N THR A 241 18.94 12.71 -7.85
CA THR A 241 19.30 13.89 -8.66
C THR A 241 20.63 13.69 -9.39
N ASP A 242 21.66 13.22 -8.67
CA ASP A 242 23.00 12.98 -9.22
C ASP A 242 22.95 11.92 -10.34
N TYR A 243 22.17 10.85 -10.16
CA TYR A 243 21.93 9.85 -11.20
C TYR A 243 21.28 10.45 -12.45
N LEU A 244 20.26 11.28 -12.30
CA LEU A 244 19.55 11.92 -13.41
C LEU A 244 20.46 12.90 -14.17
N ILE A 245 21.27 13.68 -13.44
CA ILE A 245 22.24 14.59 -14.03
C ILE A 245 23.31 13.82 -14.81
N SER A 246 23.82 12.71 -14.26
CA SER A 246 24.80 11.85 -14.94
C SER A 246 24.23 11.21 -16.23
N SER A 247 22.90 11.04 -16.28
CA SER A 247 22.15 10.56 -17.44
C SER A 247 21.83 11.68 -18.46
N GLY A 248 22.38 12.89 -18.27
CA GLY A 248 22.23 14.04 -19.18
C GLY A 248 20.99 14.91 -18.94
N ARG A 249 20.25 14.70 -17.84
CA ARG A 249 19.07 15.51 -17.51
C ARG A 249 19.43 16.68 -16.59
N LYS A 250 18.93 17.87 -16.90
CA LYS A 250 19.01 19.04 -16.01
C LYS A 250 17.82 19.05 -15.09
N VAL A 251 18.02 18.73 -13.81
CA VAL A 251 16.94 18.69 -12.80
C VAL A 251 17.44 19.21 -11.45
N SER A 252 16.56 19.87 -10.68
CA SER A 252 16.86 20.30 -9.32
C SER A 252 16.45 19.25 -8.29
N PRO A 253 17.09 19.19 -7.10
CA PRO A 253 16.66 18.30 -6.03
C PRO A 253 15.19 18.51 -5.62
N ASN A 254 14.73 19.76 -5.58
CA ASN A 254 13.33 20.06 -5.23
C ASN A 254 12.34 19.47 -6.26
N THR A 255 12.71 19.51 -7.56
CA THR A 255 11.89 18.89 -8.60
C THR A 255 11.84 17.37 -8.40
N VAL A 256 12.99 16.74 -8.10
CA VAL A 256 13.04 15.30 -7.85
C VAL A 256 12.19 14.92 -6.63
N ASP A 257 12.24 15.72 -5.56
CA ASP A 257 11.44 15.53 -4.35
C ASP A 257 9.94 15.56 -4.65
N ASP A 258 9.46 16.58 -5.36
CA ASP A 258 8.07 16.68 -5.82
C ASP A 258 7.61 15.44 -6.62
N TYR A 259 8.49 14.89 -7.46
CA TYR A 259 8.18 13.71 -8.27
C TYR A 259 8.19 12.41 -7.45
N VAL A 260 9.10 12.29 -6.47
CA VAL A 260 9.13 11.15 -5.53
C VAL A 260 7.87 11.17 -4.66
N ASP A 261 7.47 12.34 -4.16
CA ASP A 261 6.22 12.50 -3.41
C ASP A 261 5.02 12.05 -4.24
N ALA A 262 4.96 12.45 -5.51
CA ALA A 262 3.88 12.03 -6.39
C ALA A 262 3.79 10.50 -6.58
N LEU A 263 4.93 9.84 -6.73
CA LEU A 263 5.00 8.38 -6.83
C LEU A 263 4.60 7.68 -5.51
N THR A 264 4.91 8.29 -4.38
CA THR A 264 4.50 7.80 -3.06
C THR A 264 3.00 7.98 -2.84
N GLU A 265 2.47 9.14 -3.16
CA GLU A 265 1.06 9.46 -3.03
C GLU A 265 0.16 8.67 -4.02
N SER A 266 0.72 8.16 -5.13
CA SER A 266 0.02 7.23 -6.03
C SER A 266 0.01 5.78 -5.54
N PHE A 267 0.55 5.51 -4.35
CA PHE A 267 0.70 4.17 -3.77
C PHE A 267 1.55 3.20 -4.60
N ILE A 268 2.41 3.69 -5.49
CA ILE A 268 3.35 2.83 -6.23
C ILE A 268 4.54 2.50 -5.36
N PHE A 269 5.12 3.52 -4.70
CA PHE A 269 6.25 3.36 -3.79
C PHE A 269 5.89 3.76 -2.37
N TYR A 270 6.41 2.99 -1.43
CA TYR A 270 6.24 3.19 0.00
C TYR A 270 7.59 3.49 0.63
N PRO A 271 7.78 4.67 1.22
CA PRO A 271 9.01 4.99 1.93
C PRO A 271 9.02 4.31 3.31
N ALA A 272 10.12 3.66 3.66
CA ALA A 272 10.42 3.20 4.99
C ALA A 272 11.48 4.12 5.63
N GLU A 273 11.14 4.74 6.74
CA GLU A 273 12.04 5.62 7.47
C GLU A 273 13.05 4.82 8.28
N ARG A 274 14.22 5.41 8.56
CA ARG A 274 15.21 4.77 9.41
C ARG A 274 14.92 5.06 10.87
N PHE A 275 15.13 4.06 11.72
CA PHE A 275 14.94 4.13 13.15
C PHE A 275 16.23 3.77 13.88
N ASP A 276 16.73 4.68 14.73
CA ASP A 276 17.84 4.39 15.61
C ASP A 276 17.37 3.52 16.78
N ILE A 277 17.77 2.25 16.76
CA ILE A 277 17.34 1.26 17.76
C ILE A 277 17.80 1.65 19.17
N VAL A 278 18.99 2.23 19.31
CA VAL A 278 19.55 2.67 20.60
C VAL A 278 18.89 3.95 21.08
N GLY A 279 18.83 4.97 20.20
CA GLY A 279 18.26 6.28 20.52
C GLY A 279 16.73 6.31 20.51
N LYS A 280 16.06 5.25 20.05
CA LYS A 280 14.60 5.14 19.89
C LYS A 280 13.98 6.35 19.18
N GLN A 281 14.59 6.77 18.07
CA GLN A 281 14.15 7.93 17.30
C GLN A 281 14.22 7.70 15.80
N LEU A 282 13.30 8.36 15.08
CA LEU A 282 13.30 8.36 13.61
C LEU A 282 14.43 9.23 13.06
N LEU A 283 15.07 8.76 12.00
CA LEU A 283 16.13 9.46 11.28
C LEU A 283 15.59 9.98 9.95
N LYS A 284 15.73 11.26 9.70
CA LYS A 284 15.15 11.95 8.51
C LYS A 284 15.90 11.70 7.18
N VAL A 285 16.97 10.92 7.18
CA VAL A 285 17.85 10.77 6.00
C VAL A 285 17.91 9.33 5.50
N ASN A 286 18.10 9.16 4.19
CA ASN A 286 18.34 7.87 3.54
C ASN A 286 17.20 6.85 3.80
N LYS A 287 15.98 7.18 3.36
CA LYS A 287 14.86 6.24 3.38
C LYS A 287 15.14 5.07 2.41
N LYS A 288 14.57 3.90 2.70
CA LYS A 288 14.41 2.85 1.68
C LYS A 288 13.03 3.01 1.04
N PHE A 289 12.92 2.59 -0.22
CA PHE A 289 11.63 2.57 -0.92
C PHE A 289 11.29 1.14 -1.32
N TYR A 290 10.04 0.77 -1.08
CA TYR A 290 9.48 -0.52 -1.46
C TYR A 290 8.38 -0.30 -2.49
N ILE A 291 8.29 -1.18 -3.49
CA ILE A 291 7.28 -1.08 -4.54
C ILE A 291 6.08 -1.96 -4.18
N VAL A 292 4.87 -1.40 -4.31
CA VAL A 292 3.63 -2.03 -3.86
C VAL A 292 3.34 -3.40 -4.49
N ASP A 293 3.87 -3.64 -5.70
CA ASP A 293 3.62 -4.86 -6.46
C ASP A 293 4.85 -5.26 -7.25
N LEU A 294 5.29 -6.50 -7.08
CA LEU A 294 6.49 -7.03 -7.77
C LEU A 294 6.26 -7.22 -9.27
N GLY A 295 5.04 -7.49 -9.72
CA GLY A 295 4.71 -7.54 -11.13
C GLY A 295 4.95 -6.19 -11.80
N LEU A 296 4.57 -5.09 -11.15
CA LEU A 296 4.88 -3.73 -11.63
C LEU A 296 6.39 -3.48 -11.65
N ARG A 297 7.14 -3.90 -10.62
CA ARG A 297 8.61 -3.80 -10.62
C ARG A 297 9.22 -4.51 -11.81
N ASN A 298 8.81 -5.75 -12.04
CA ASN A 298 9.32 -6.58 -13.13
C ASN A 298 8.95 -6.05 -14.52
N HIS A 299 7.82 -5.31 -14.61
CA HIS A 299 7.43 -4.59 -15.83
C HIS A 299 8.28 -3.33 -16.07
N ILE A 300 8.54 -2.53 -15.02
CA ILE A 300 9.30 -1.27 -15.11
C ILE A 300 10.77 -1.52 -15.47
N LEU A 301 11.33 -2.62 -14.99
CA LEU A 301 12.75 -2.95 -15.13
C LEU A 301 12.97 -3.95 -16.28
N PRO A 302 14.06 -3.82 -17.04
CA PRO A 302 14.41 -4.86 -18.02
C PRO A 302 14.68 -6.17 -17.29
N ARG A 303 14.33 -7.29 -17.92
CA ARG A 303 14.60 -8.64 -17.37
C ARG A 303 16.09 -8.84 -17.09
N ARG A 304 16.46 -8.82 -15.82
CA ARG A 304 17.80 -9.11 -15.29
C ARG A 304 17.63 -9.95 -14.03
N ASN A 305 18.66 -10.67 -13.64
CA ASN A 305 18.74 -11.27 -12.31
C ASN A 305 18.95 -10.13 -11.31
N TYR A 306 17.85 -9.61 -10.76
CA TYR A 306 17.90 -8.66 -9.63
C TYR A 306 18.22 -9.43 -8.37
N ASP A 307 18.80 -8.73 -7.40
CA ASP A 307 19.08 -9.29 -6.10
C ASP A 307 17.80 -9.87 -5.50
N PHE A 308 17.80 -11.19 -5.30
CA PHE A 308 16.65 -11.94 -4.79
C PHE A 308 16.36 -11.54 -3.34
N GLY A 309 17.37 -11.18 -2.55
CA GLY A 309 17.23 -10.72 -1.17
C GLY A 309 16.31 -9.51 -1.07
N PHE A 310 16.55 -8.46 -1.86
CA PHE A 310 15.68 -7.27 -1.87
C PHE A 310 14.26 -7.54 -2.36
N THR A 311 14.07 -8.57 -3.19
CA THR A 311 12.73 -9.01 -3.59
C THR A 311 11.98 -9.63 -2.41
N LEU A 312 12.65 -10.42 -1.58
CA LEU A 312 12.09 -11.00 -0.37
C LEU A 312 11.82 -9.93 0.69
N GLU A 313 12.75 -8.98 0.89
CA GLU A 313 12.50 -7.82 1.77
C GLU A 313 11.23 -7.07 1.36
N ASN A 314 11.03 -6.84 0.05
CA ASN A 314 9.82 -6.16 -0.44
C ASN A 314 8.54 -6.89 -0.05
N VAL A 315 8.50 -8.21 -0.15
CA VAL A 315 7.34 -9.03 0.25
C VAL A 315 7.11 -8.93 1.76
N VAL A 316 8.17 -9.05 2.56
CA VAL A 316 8.10 -8.98 4.03
C VAL A 316 7.62 -7.60 4.48
N TYR A 317 8.12 -6.51 3.87
CA TYR A 317 7.69 -5.16 4.16
C TYR A 317 6.16 -5.00 4.04
N PHE A 318 5.58 -5.44 2.91
CA PHE A 318 4.14 -5.34 2.69
C PHE A 318 3.32 -6.29 3.56
N GLU A 319 3.86 -7.45 3.90
CA GLU A 319 3.19 -8.36 4.82
C GLU A 319 3.17 -7.81 6.25
N LEU A 320 4.23 -7.17 6.71
CA LEU A 320 4.26 -6.47 8.00
C LEU A 320 3.24 -5.32 8.03
N LEU A 321 3.16 -4.50 6.97
CA LEU A 321 2.13 -3.46 6.84
C LEU A 321 0.72 -4.05 6.90
N ARG A 322 0.46 -5.18 6.21
CA ARG A 322 -0.83 -5.88 6.19
C ARG A 322 -1.22 -6.36 7.59
N ARG A 323 -0.25 -6.81 8.37
CA ARG A 323 -0.45 -7.21 9.77
C ARG A 323 -0.64 -6.03 10.72
N GLY A 324 -0.65 -4.80 10.22
CA GLY A 324 -0.92 -3.57 10.96
C GLY A 324 0.30 -3.03 11.72
N TYR A 325 1.51 -3.41 11.33
CA TYR A 325 2.74 -2.84 11.88
C TYR A 325 3.10 -1.51 11.20
N GLN A 326 3.63 -0.58 11.99
CA GLN A 326 4.45 0.50 11.44
C GLN A 326 5.84 -0.06 11.18
N VAL A 327 6.33 0.03 9.93
CA VAL A 327 7.58 -0.63 9.52
C VAL A 327 8.66 0.41 9.25
N MET A 328 9.79 0.23 9.88
CA MET A 328 10.96 1.10 9.79
C MET A 328 12.21 0.27 9.49
N ILE A 329 13.29 0.92 9.06
CA ILE A 329 14.60 0.29 8.85
C ILE A 329 15.45 0.51 10.09
N GLY A 330 15.92 -0.57 10.69
CA GLY A 330 16.70 -0.50 11.93
C GLY A 330 18.14 -0.04 11.70
N LYS A 331 18.59 0.97 12.47
CA LYS A 331 20.01 1.35 12.55
C LYS A 331 20.54 1.02 13.93
N LEU A 332 21.61 0.22 13.98
CA LEU A 332 22.30 -0.15 15.20
C LEU A 332 23.81 0.17 15.06
N GLY A 333 24.22 1.37 15.43
CA GLY A 333 25.58 1.85 15.20
C GLY A 333 25.91 1.91 13.69
N SER A 334 26.85 1.08 13.24
CA SER A 334 27.20 0.91 11.82
C SER A 334 26.44 -0.22 11.12
N THR A 335 25.65 -1.01 11.88
CA THR A 335 24.92 -2.17 11.38
C THR A 335 23.48 -1.78 11.06
N GLU A 336 22.89 -2.44 10.08
CA GLU A 336 21.48 -2.31 9.71
C GLU A 336 20.70 -3.56 10.13
N VAL A 337 19.47 -3.36 10.57
CA VAL A 337 18.46 -4.40 10.73
C VAL A 337 17.38 -4.13 9.69
N ASP A 338 17.02 -5.13 8.88
CA ASP A 338 16.16 -4.92 7.73
C ASP A 338 14.85 -4.27 8.12
N PHE A 339 14.19 -4.75 9.19
CA PHE A 339 12.98 -4.12 9.69
C PHE A 339 12.91 -4.04 11.20
N VAL A 340 12.41 -2.90 11.65
CA VAL A 340 11.84 -2.68 12.98
C VAL A 340 10.35 -2.49 12.79
N ALA A 341 9.56 -3.43 13.27
CA ALA A 341 8.10 -3.41 13.18
C ALA A 341 7.51 -3.01 14.54
N GLU A 342 6.74 -1.93 14.58
CA GLU A 342 6.11 -1.42 15.80
C GLU A 342 4.59 -1.63 15.70
N LYS A 343 3.98 -2.13 16.77
CA LYS A 343 2.54 -2.25 16.91
C LYS A 343 2.13 -2.10 18.37
N HIS A 344 1.26 -1.14 18.67
CA HIS A 344 0.76 -0.84 20.02
C HIS A 344 1.87 -0.54 21.06
N GLY A 345 2.99 0.06 20.63
CA GLY A 345 4.13 0.38 21.48
C GLY A 345 5.13 -0.76 21.69
N GLU A 346 4.87 -1.93 21.10
CA GLU A 346 5.80 -3.05 21.12
C GLU A 346 6.59 -3.14 19.81
N TYR A 347 7.86 -3.49 19.93
CA TYR A 347 8.77 -3.63 18.79
C TYR A 347 9.02 -5.10 18.46
N SER A 348 9.27 -5.39 17.20
CA SER A 348 9.81 -6.66 16.73
C SER A 348 10.86 -6.39 15.66
N TYR A 349 11.92 -7.19 15.62
CA TYR A 349 13.04 -7.02 14.71
C TYR A 349 13.09 -8.16 13.71
N TYR A 350 13.20 -7.83 12.43
CA TYR A 350 13.22 -8.80 11.33
C TYR A 350 14.48 -8.64 10.49
N GLN A 351 15.09 -9.78 10.17
CA GLN A 351 16.14 -9.91 9.16
C GLN A 351 15.62 -10.86 8.07
N VAL A 352 15.91 -10.55 6.80
CA VAL A 352 15.39 -11.32 5.66
C VAL A 352 16.52 -11.78 4.78
N THR A 353 16.60 -13.08 4.55
CA THR A 353 17.65 -13.66 3.71
C THR A 353 17.11 -14.75 2.80
N ALA A 354 17.75 -14.94 1.64
CA ALA A 354 17.40 -16.02 0.74
C ALA A 354 17.79 -17.40 1.31
N ASP A 355 18.98 -17.48 1.90
CA ASP A 355 19.47 -18.69 2.54
C ASP A 355 20.50 -18.33 3.63
N MET A 356 20.70 -19.21 4.60
CA MET A 356 21.72 -19.08 5.65
C MET A 356 22.37 -20.42 6.01
N MET A 357 22.47 -21.34 5.03
CA MET A 357 23.09 -22.63 5.23
C MET A 357 24.62 -22.53 5.45
N ALA A 358 25.27 -21.58 4.78
CA ALA A 358 26.69 -21.33 5.01
C ALA A 358 26.91 -20.61 6.34
N GLN A 359 27.85 -21.08 7.17
CA GLN A 359 28.14 -20.53 8.51
C GLN A 359 28.43 -19.03 8.46
N GLU A 360 29.15 -18.56 7.46
CA GLU A 360 29.48 -17.14 7.26
C GLU A 360 28.20 -16.30 7.03
N THR A 361 27.28 -16.80 6.23
CA THR A 361 25.98 -16.15 5.99
C THR A 361 25.14 -16.18 7.26
N PHE A 362 25.08 -17.32 7.94
CA PHE A 362 24.37 -17.44 9.23
C PHE A 362 24.85 -16.41 10.23
N ASP A 363 26.17 -16.32 10.45
CA ASP A 363 26.77 -15.38 11.41
C ASP A 363 26.51 -13.91 11.00
N ARG A 364 26.52 -13.61 9.71
CA ARG A 364 26.24 -12.29 9.16
C ARG A 364 24.79 -11.86 9.46
N GLU A 365 23.81 -12.73 9.17
CA GLU A 365 22.40 -12.44 9.36
C GLU A 365 21.97 -12.39 10.85
N MET A 366 22.61 -13.22 11.68
CA MET A 366 22.35 -13.25 13.12
C MET A 366 22.97 -12.06 13.86
N ARG A 367 24.12 -11.55 13.40
CA ARG A 367 24.90 -10.51 14.09
C ARG A 367 24.11 -9.24 14.42
N PRO A 368 23.31 -8.63 13.53
CA PRO A 368 22.53 -7.43 13.87
C PRO A 368 21.61 -7.67 15.05
N LEU A 369 20.90 -8.80 15.06
CA LEU A 369 19.90 -9.13 16.07
C LEU A 369 20.54 -9.50 17.43
N THR A 370 21.70 -10.14 17.44
CA THR A 370 22.43 -10.49 18.68
C THR A 370 22.96 -9.25 19.42
N GLN A 371 23.17 -8.15 18.72
CA GLN A 371 23.64 -6.88 19.30
C GLN A 371 22.52 -6.07 19.98
N ILE A 372 21.25 -6.37 19.68
CA ILE A 372 20.11 -5.68 20.29
C ILE A 372 19.89 -6.20 21.72
N ARG A 373 19.96 -5.30 22.70
CA ARG A 373 19.97 -5.63 24.12
C ARG A 373 18.60 -5.51 24.80
N ASP A 374 17.53 -5.55 24.04
CA ASP A 374 16.19 -5.58 24.61
C ASP A 374 15.54 -6.97 24.49
N ASN A 375 14.35 -7.12 25.10
CA ASN A 375 13.62 -8.39 25.18
C ASN A 375 12.52 -8.53 24.09
N TYR A 376 12.49 -7.62 23.11
CA TYR A 376 11.54 -7.72 22.01
C TYR A 376 11.87 -8.88 21.07
N GLU A 377 10.86 -9.34 20.36
CA GLU A 377 10.99 -10.47 19.44
C GLU A 377 12.03 -10.18 18.34
N LYS A 378 12.86 -11.16 18.06
CA LYS A 378 13.89 -11.13 17.01
C LYS A 378 13.69 -12.31 16.09
N VAL A 379 13.47 -12.04 14.80
CA VAL A 379 13.13 -13.04 13.80
C VAL A 379 14.05 -12.92 12.59
N VAL A 380 14.58 -14.06 12.14
CA VAL A 380 15.17 -14.18 10.80
C VAL A 380 14.20 -14.94 9.92
N LEU A 381 13.85 -14.36 8.76
CA LEU A 381 13.02 -15.00 7.74
C LEU A 381 13.93 -15.49 6.61
N THR A 382 13.89 -16.79 6.34
CA THR A 382 14.72 -17.43 5.29
C THR A 382 13.87 -18.26 4.35
N SER A 383 14.26 -18.38 3.08
CA SER A 383 13.52 -19.18 2.11
C SER A 383 13.75 -20.69 2.27
N GLU A 384 14.81 -21.11 2.98
CA GLU A 384 15.12 -22.50 3.20
C GLU A 384 14.55 -23.00 4.55
N HIS A 385 14.46 -24.33 4.72
CA HIS A 385 13.85 -24.96 5.90
C HIS A 385 14.88 -25.55 6.90
N LEU A 386 16.13 -25.72 6.48
CA LEU A 386 17.11 -26.48 7.26
C LEU A 386 17.60 -25.76 8.52
N THR A 387 17.63 -24.43 8.51
CA THR A 387 18.08 -23.62 9.65
C THR A 387 16.94 -23.13 10.54
N VAL A 388 15.70 -23.52 10.26
CA VAL A 388 14.53 -23.13 11.06
C VAL A 388 14.71 -23.62 12.52
N GLY A 389 14.54 -22.70 13.47
CA GLY A 389 14.72 -23.01 14.89
C GLY A 389 14.86 -21.78 15.79
N ASN A 390 15.34 -22.00 17.01
CA ASN A 390 15.59 -20.93 17.96
C ASN A 390 17.08 -20.93 18.37
N TYR A 391 17.73 -19.80 18.15
CA TYR A 391 19.16 -19.62 18.41
C TYR A 391 19.34 -18.47 19.42
N ASN A 392 19.48 -18.82 20.69
CA ASN A 392 19.68 -17.84 21.78
C ASN A 392 18.58 -16.75 21.83
N GLY A 393 17.31 -17.14 21.63
CA GLY A 393 16.18 -16.22 21.65
C GLY A 393 15.86 -15.55 20.30
N ILE A 394 16.68 -15.76 19.28
CA ILE A 394 16.38 -15.35 17.90
C ILE A 394 15.68 -16.51 17.18
N ARG A 395 14.48 -16.26 16.68
CA ARG A 395 13.70 -17.26 15.94
C ARG A 395 14.04 -17.21 14.47
N VAL A 396 14.48 -18.32 13.91
CA VAL A 396 14.63 -18.50 12.46
C VAL A 396 13.40 -19.21 11.93
N LYS A 397 12.67 -18.60 10.99
CA LYS A 397 11.42 -19.10 10.43
C LYS A 397 11.53 -19.21 8.92
N ASN A 398 10.83 -20.19 8.35
CA ASN A 398 10.66 -20.23 6.89
C ASN A 398 9.74 -19.07 6.44
N LEU A 399 10.18 -18.34 5.42
CA LEU A 399 9.47 -17.17 4.91
C LEU A 399 8.09 -17.51 4.36
N THR A 400 7.98 -18.60 3.58
CA THR A 400 6.70 -19.00 2.98
C THR A 400 5.69 -19.40 4.05
N ASP A 401 6.12 -20.18 5.05
CA ASP A 401 5.28 -20.57 6.18
C ASP A 401 4.82 -19.34 6.98
N TRP A 402 5.74 -18.40 7.21
CA TRP A 402 5.41 -17.14 7.88
C TRP A 402 4.40 -16.32 7.10
N LEU A 403 4.56 -16.18 5.77
CA LEU A 403 3.59 -15.48 4.90
C LEU A 403 2.21 -16.14 4.89
N LEU A 404 2.14 -17.45 5.06
CA LEU A 404 0.90 -18.20 5.09
C LEU A 404 0.27 -18.29 6.50
N GLY A 405 0.97 -17.79 7.53
CA GLY A 405 0.52 -17.86 8.92
C GLY A 405 0.55 -19.26 9.52
N LYS A 406 1.50 -20.11 9.07
CA LYS A 406 1.70 -21.49 9.56
C LYS A 406 2.75 -21.61 10.67
N ASP A 407 3.41 -20.54 10.98
CA ASP A 407 4.60 -20.44 11.85
C ASP A 407 4.25 -20.23 13.33
N SER A 408 3.05 -20.67 13.74
CA SER A 408 2.57 -20.53 15.14
C SER A 408 3.29 -21.44 16.14
#